data_ab52925debcc562fe1c07cf6ce0ff84f
#
_entry.id   ab52925debcc562fe1c07cf6ce0ff84f
#
_cell.length_a   1.000
_cell.length_b   1.000
_cell.length_c   1.000
_cell.angle_alpha   90.00
_cell.angle_beta   90.00
_cell.angle_gamma   90.00
#
_symmetry.space_group_name_H-M   'P 1'
#
loop_
_entity.id
_entity.type
_entity.pdbx_description
1 polymer ?
#
loop_
_entity_poly.entity_id
_entity_poly.type
_entity_poly.pdbx_seq_one_letter_code
_entity_poly.pdbx_strand_id
1 'polypeptide(L)' 'MAEQKTIYCPKCGRKVGIWDGKSTMDIYFRCKKCKKQVIYHVCNGVLEMKKLPQRNTSSGMSFC' A
#
# COMPACT_ATOMS: atom_id res chain seq x y z
N MET A 1 21.08 -8.63 11.14
CA MET A 1 20.04 -7.73 11.58
C MET A 1 19.20 -7.29 10.41
N ALA A 2 17.91 -7.25 10.63
CA ALA A 2 17.01 -6.85 9.56
C ALA A 2 17.07 -5.35 9.38
N GLU A 3 17.19 -4.94 8.15
CA GLU A 3 17.18 -3.52 7.82
C GLU A 3 15.78 -3.10 7.46
N GLN A 4 15.24 -2.23 8.26
CA GLN A 4 13.93 -1.70 7.95
C GLN A 4 14.03 -0.70 6.83
N LYS A 5 13.04 -0.71 5.98
CA LYS A 5 12.98 0.23 4.87
C LYS A 5 11.68 1.00 4.93
N THR A 6 11.78 2.30 4.91
CA THR A 6 10.59 3.14 4.90
C THR A 6 10.04 3.20 3.48
N ILE A 7 8.75 2.93 3.37
CA ILE A 7 8.09 2.92 2.07
C ILE A 7 7.33 4.22 1.90
N TYR A 8 7.60 4.88 0.78
CA TYR A 8 6.97 6.16 0.48
C TYR A 8 6.07 6.02 -0.73
N CYS A 9 5.03 6.82 -0.74
CA CYS A 9 4.16 6.88 -1.90
C CYS A 9 4.93 7.50 -3.06
N PRO A 10 5.03 6.80 -4.18
CA PRO A 10 5.81 7.33 -5.30
C PRO A 10 5.17 8.54 -5.96
N LYS A 11 3.93 8.82 -5.63
CA LYS A 11 3.24 9.95 -6.23
C LYS A 11 3.35 11.20 -5.39
N CYS A 12 3.10 11.11 -4.10
CA CYS A 12 3.15 12.29 -3.23
C CYS A 12 4.38 12.32 -2.34
N GLY A 13 5.10 11.21 -2.24
CA GLY A 13 6.32 11.18 -1.45
C GLY A 13 6.11 11.05 0.05
N ARG A 14 4.92 10.75 0.47
CA ARG A 14 4.64 10.61 1.89
C ARG A 14 4.90 9.19 2.35
N LYS A 15 5.31 9.09 3.60
CA LYS A 15 5.53 7.77 4.19
C LYS A 15 4.19 7.04 4.30
N VAL A 16 4.15 5.84 3.74
CA VAL A 16 2.94 5.02 3.81
C VAL A 16 3.12 3.83 4.73
N GLY A 17 4.36 3.44 5.02
CA GLY A 17 4.58 2.33 5.90
C GLY A 17 6.05 1.98 6.00
N ILE A 18 6.32 0.88 6.68
CA ILE A 18 7.69 0.42 6.88
C ILE A 18 7.74 -1.08 6.60
N TRP A 19 8.73 -1.47 5.81
CA TRP A 19 9.01 -2.87 5.56
C TRP A 19 10.06 -3.33 6.55
N ASP A 20 9.82 -4.47 7.19
CA ASP A 20 10.71 -4.95 8.24
C ASP A 20 12.02 -5.52 7.72
N GLY A 21 12.15 -5.69 6.43
CA GLY A 21 13.36 -6.23 5.85
C GLY A 21 13.42 -7.74 5.81
N LYS A 22 12.44 -8.40 6.38
CA LYS A 22 12.42 -9.86 6.42
C LYS A 22 11.34 -10.47 5.55
N SER A 23 10.27 -9.73 5.34
CA SER A 23 9.16 -10.26 4.55
C SER A 23 9.58 -10.47 3.12
N THR A 24 9.15 -11.58 2.55
CA THR A 24 9.39 -11.87 1.15
C THR A 24 8.12 -11.70 0.32
N MET A 25 7.02 -11.37 0.95
CA MET A 25 5.76 -11.20 0.28
C MET A 25 5.52 -9.74 -0.05
N ASP A 26 4.71 -9.52 -1.06
CA ASP A 26 4.31 -8.17 -1.41
C ASP A 26 3.56 -7.53 -0.25
N ILE A 27 3.85 -6.28 0.01
CA ILE A 27 3.25 -5.57 1.12
C ILE A 27 2.36 -4.48 0.57
N TYR A 28 1.17 -4.36 1.14
CA TYR A 28 0.18 -3.40 0.67
C TYR A 28 0.06 -2.27 1.67
N PHE A 29 0.21 -1.07 1.18
CA PHE A 29 0.05 0.15 1.96
C PHE A 29 -1.04 1.00 1.34
N ARG A 30 -1.43 2.03 2.07
CA ARG A 30 -2.43 2.98 1.60
C ARG A 30 -1.91 4.39 1.79
N CYS A 31 -2.02 5.18 0.75
CA CYS A 31 -1.69 6.58 0.85
C CYS A 31 -2.97 7.37 1.04
N LYS A 32 -3.10 7.99 2.20
CA LYS A 32 -4.33 8.73 2.49
C LYS A 32 -4.45 9.97 1.63
N LYS A 33 -3.33 10.55 1.27
CA LYS A 33 -3.37 11.79 0.49
C LYS A 33 -3.77 11.51 -0.95
N CYS A 34 -3.20 10.48 -1.54
CA CYS A 34 -3.49 10.14 -2.93
C CYS A 34 -4.73 9.25 -3.03
N LYS A 35 -5.17 8.69 -1.92
CA LYS A 35 -6.29 7.76 -1.88
C LYS A 35 -6.07 6.61 -2.85
N LYS A 36 -4.84 6.12 -2.87
CA LYS A 36 -4.47 5.00 -3.72
C LYS A 36 -3.72 3.97 -2.91
N GLN A 37 -3.72 2.75 -3.41
CA GLN A 37 -3.01 1.67 -2.77
C GLN A 37 -1.60 1.61 -3.31
N VAL A 38 -0.64 1.50 -2.39
CA VAL A 38 0.76 1.38 -2.77
C VAL A 38 1.18 -0.05 -2.47
N ILE A 39 1.67 -0.74 -3.47
CA ILE A 39 2.09 -2.12 -3.33
C ILE A 39 3.61 -2.17 -3.49
N TYR A 40 4.28 -2.65 -2.47
CA TYR A 40 5.71 -2.81 -2.52
C TYR A 40 6.04 -4.25 -2.87
N HIS A 41 6.61 -4.45 -4.04
CA HIS A 41 7.01 -5.77 -4.49
C HIS A 41 8.40 -6.06 -3.97
N VAL A 42 8.46 -6.78 -2.88
CA VAL A 42 9.74 -7.06 -2.23
C VAL A 42 10.67 -7.81 -3.17
N CYS A 43 10.11 -8.66 -3.97
CA CYS A 43 10.89 -9.48 -4.88
C CYS A 43 11.69 -8.63 -5.88
N ASN A 44 11.07 -7.59 -6.39
CA ASN A 44 11.70 -6.72 -7.40
C ASN A 44 12.13 -5.38 -6.84
N GLY A 45 11.70 -5.06 -5.64
CA GLY A 45 11.98 -3.74 -5.08
C GLY A 45 11.24 -2.62 -5.78
N VAL A 46 10.11 -2.94 -6.40
CA VAL A 46 9.35 -1.97 -7.18
C VAL A 46 8.11 -1.56 -6.41
N LEU A 47 7.71 -0.31 -6.59
CA LEU A 47 6.48 0.19 -6.01
C LEU A 47 5.45 0.33 -7.09
N GLU A 48 4.25 -0.15 -6.78
CA GLU A 48 3.13 -0.08 -7.72
C GLU A 48 1.98 0.64 -7.04
N MET A 49 1.24 1.42 -7.81
CA MET A 49 0.09 2.12 -7.28
C MET A 49 -1.16 1.65 -7.99
N LYS A 50 -2.19 1.39 -7.19
CA LYS A 50 -3.48 0.99 -7.72
C LYS A 50 -4.56 1.81 -7.08
N LYS A 51 -5.65 1.96 -7.80
CA LYS A 51 -6.81 2.64 -7.27
C LYS A 51 -7.40 1.82 -6.14
N LEU A 52 -7.69 2.48 -5.04
CA LEU A 52 -8.35 1.78 -3.94
C LEU A 52 -9.73 1.34 -4.38
N PRO A 53 -10.13 0.13 -3.99
CA PRO A 53 -11.48 -0.32 -4.31
C PRO A 53 -12.50 0.58 -3.61
N GLN A 54 -13.37 1.13 -4.42
CA GLN A 54 -14.42 1.97 -3.88
C GLN A 54 -15.56 1.10 -3.42
N ARG A 55 -15.94 1.32 -2.20
CA ARG A 55 -17.08 0.63 -1.69
C ARG A 55 -18.33 1.39 -2.07
N ASN A 56 -19.06 0.85 -2.95
CA ASN A 56 -20.33 1.42 -3.29
C ASN A 56 -21.33 1.02 -2.23
N THR A 57 -21.48 1.87 -1.28
CA THR A 57 -22.38 1.55 -0.18
C THR A 57 -23.83 1.72 -0.56
N SER A 58 -24.06 2.30 -1.66
CA SER A 58 -25.45 2.50 -2.05
C SER A 58 -26.17 1.18 -2.16
N SER A 59 -25.47 0.14 -2.42
CA SER A 59 -26.13 -1.16 -2.49
C SER A 59 -26.18 -1.79 -1.13
N GLY A 60 -26.13 -1.19 -0.35
CA GLY A 60 -26.37 -1.70 0.85
C GLY A 60 -25.71 -2.98 1.30
N MET A 61 -25.84 -2.96 1.15
CA MET A 61 -25.63 -3.56 1.61
C MET A 61 -25.40 -4.04 2.19
N SER A 62 -25.58 -4.11 2.56
CA SER A 62 -25.47 -4.47 3.11
C SER A 62 -25.16 -5.28 3.56
N PHE A 63 -25.10 -5.66 3.88
CA PHE A 63 -24.91 -6.29 4.37
C PHE A 63 -24.46 -6.61 4.84
N CYS A 64 -24.31 -6.53 4.96
CA CYS A 64 -24.00 -6.74 5.45
C CYS A 64 -23.95 -6.93 5.79
#